data_0563420f1fab0f55d348d277c0850346
#
_entry.id   0563420f1fab0f55d348d277c0850346
#
_cell.length_a   1.000
_cell.length_b   1.000
_cell.length_c   1.000
_cell.angle_alpha   90.00
_cell.angle_beta   90.00
_cell.angle_gamma   90.00
#
_symmetry.space_group_name_H-M   'P 1'
#
loop_
_entity.id
_entity.type
_entity.pdbx_description
1 polymer ?
#
loop_
_entity_poly.entity_id
_entity_poly.type
_entity_poly.pdbx_seq_one_letter_code
_entity_poly.pdbx_strand_id
1 'polypeptide(L)'
;MRNPAPISRYERIPLLRAGFLQCFFFIATGAGLPFFSLYFKRVLTTDQNVPAYYLIGTVFFIQSTLGILSTPLAGFICDKFRIENRLLMLLSLVVALSAGILAVPGFGYAAVWPLQLRFLLILGGFILNGLFVKPILPLIDTETLNVLHNRFNSALWYGRIRMFGSLGWVIGASLFGLILSHTDRLSHSVIGYGTGFLVLALIASSGFREVITPVRIPWGHLKRDRMFQRFLVFVFFNAIGLLSSFIFTSFFMDDWGAGYLVIGISIGLAAIPEIPIMFFSKRIIESLGNRWMIVTGVLIEVLKLAIFVYIAHSGKTWLFIPVQMLHGVGYSLQLTGEIDLIDRQAHEHMRAIYQSLFHVFMYMAAAVGSLFASFVLKKLGSSWLMGIDGAILLLSAIYFTALVGGHGPFQSPASR
;
A
#
# COMPACT_ATOMS: atom_id res chain seq x y z
N MET A 1 32.58 -15.54 9.77
CA MET A 1 31.85 -14.87 8.68
C MET A 1 32.89 -14.41 7.65
N ARG A 2 32.91 -14.99 6.46
CA ARG A 2 33.82 -14.54 5.39
C ARG A 2 33.29 -13.19 4.88
N ASN A 3 34.15 -12.17 4.84
CA ASN A 3 33.82 -10.91 4.18
C ASN A 3 33.43 -11.22 2.73
N PRO A 4 32.23 -10.77 2.28
CA PRO A 4 31.84 -10.96 0.89
C PRO A 4 32.86 -10.26 -0.01
N ALA A 5 33.26 -10.92 -1.09
CA ALA A 5 34.17 -10.36 -2.10
C ALA A 5 33.61 -9.02 -2.61
N PRO A 6 34.44 -8.04 -2.97
CA PRO A 6 33.99 -6.75 -3.46
C PRO A 6 33.15 -6.93 -4.74
N ILE A 7 31.94 -6.40 -4.73
CA ILE A 7 30.99 -6.46 -5.86
C ILE A 7 31.62 -5.79 -7.08
N SER A 8 31.71 -6.50 -8.18
CA SER A 8 32.26 -5.99 -9.44
C SER A 8 31.43 -4.84 -10.02
N ARG A 9 32.01 -3.97 -10.85
CA ARG A 9 31.29 -2.85 -11.49
C ARG A 9 30.09 -3.33 -12.31
N TYR A 10 30.18 -4.48 -12.97
CA TYR A 10 29.12 -5.09 -13.78
C TYR A 10 27.95 -5.64 -12.94
N GLU A 11 28.20 -6.03 -11.69
CA GLU A 11 27.17 -6.50 -10.76
C GLU A 11 26.46 -5.35 -10.05
N ARG A 12 27.08 -4.17 -9.95
CA ARG A 12 26.49 -2.99 -9.31
C ARG A 12 25.35 -2.39 -10.12
N ILE A 13 25.43 -2.39 -11.46
CA ILE A 13 24.44 -1.74 -12.33
C ILE A 13 23.03 -2.33 -12.14
N PRO A 14 22.80 -3.66 -12.17
CA PRO A 14 21.49 -4.23 -11.94
C PRO A 14 20.95 -3.98 -10.52
N LEU A 15 21.81 -3.99 -9.49
CA LEU A 15 21.41 -3.68 -8.13
C LEU A 15 20.96 -2.22 -7.97
N LEU A 16 21.74 -1.29 -8.54
CA LEU A 16 21.37 0.13 -8.55
C LEU A 16 20.04 0.36 -9.27
N ARG A 17 19.86 -0.29 -10.44
CA ARG A 17 18.61 -0.21 -11.18
C ARG A 17 17.44 -0.74 -10.37
N ALA A 18 17.55 -1.89 -9.72
CA ALA A 18 16.50 -2.43 -8.84
C ALA A 18 16.19 -1.45 -7.68
N GLY A 19 17.22 -0.84 -7.07
CA GLY A 19 17.05 0.21 -6.07
C GLY A 19 16.33 1.45 -6.62
N PHE A 20 16.67 1.91 -7.82
CA PHE A 20 16.00 3.04 -8.47
C PHE A 20 14.55 2.72 -8.84
N LEU A 21 14.23 1.52 -9.33
CA LEU A 21 12.85 1.10 -9.59
C LEU A 21 12.02 1.15 -8.31
N GLN A 22 12.51 0.60 -7.20
CA GLN A 22 11.86 0.70 -5.90
C GLN A 22 11.69 2.16 -5.47
N CYS A 23 12.76 2.95 -5.52
CA CYS A 23 12.75 4.34 -5.08
C CYS A 23 11.74 5.18 -5.87
N PHE A 24 11.79 5.15 -7.19
CA PHE A 24 10.92 5.98 -8.04
C PHE A 24 9.46 5.53 -8.04
N PHE A 25 9.19 4.22 -7.92
CA PHE A 25 7.82 3.75 -7.68
C PHE A 25 7.23 4.37 -6.41
N PHE A 26 8.01 4.38 -5.32
CA PHE A 26 7.55 4.93 -4.05
C PHE A 26 7.59 6.47 -3.99
N ILE A 27 8.49 7.15 -4.72
CA ILE A 27 8.40 8.60 -4.91
C ILE A 27 7.09 8.96 -5.63
N ALA A 28 6.77 8.27 -6.72
CA ALA A 28 5.55 8.49 -7.48
C ALA A 28 4.30 8.24 -6.62
N THR A 29 4.21 7.09 -5.98
CA THR A 29 3.07 6.75 -5.14
C THR A 29 2.97 7.64 -3.90
N GLY A 30 4.08 8.04 -3.29
CA GLY A 30 4.13 9.01 -2.19
C GLY A 30 3.68 10.41 -2.60
N ALA A 31 3.94 10.83 -3.85
CA ALA A 31 3.45 12.10 -4.40
C ALA A 31 1.93 12.14 -4.55
N GLY A 32 1.29 11.00 -4.88
CA GLY A 32 -0.13 10.94 -5.21
C GLY A 32 -1.03 10.37 -4.12
N LEU A 33 -0.75 9.15 -3.65
CA LEU A 33 -1.67 8.40 -2.78
C LEU A 33 -2.10 9.16 -1.51
N PRO A 34 -1.20 9.87 -0.79
CA PRO A 34 -1.58 10.65 0.37
C PRO A 34 -2.59 11.76 0.07
N PHE A 35 -2.60 12.27 -1.16
CA PHE A 35 -3.38 13.44 -1.54
C PHE A 35 -4.58 13.13 -2.43
N PHE A 36 -4.76 11.91 -2.92
CA PHE A 36 -5.88 11.56 -3.79
C PHE A 36 -7.25 11.74 -3.11
N SER A 37 -7.38 11.35 -1.84
CA SER A 37 -8.64 11.54 -1.11
C SER A 37 -8.99 13.03 -0.96
N LEU A 38 -8.01 13.88 -0.72
CA LEU A 38 -8.16 15.34 -0.66
C LEU A 38 -8.46 15.94 -2.04
N TYR A 39 -7.75 15.47 -3.07
CA TYR A 39 -8.00 15.88 -4.44
C TYR A 39 -9.44 15.58 -4.86
N PHE A 40 -9.93 14.37 -4.59
CA PHE A 40 -11.31 14.01 -4.89
C PHE A 40 -12.32 14.77 -4.04
N LYS A 41 -12.01 15.02 -2.75
CA LYS A 41 -12.81 15.88 -1.88
C LYS A 41 -13.03 17.25 -2.54
N ARG A 42 -11.97 17.88 -3.06
CA ARG A 42 -12.02 19.21 -3.67
C ARG A 42 -12.69 19.22 -5.03
N VAL A 43 -12.40 18.24 -5.89
CA VAL A 43 -12.90 18.18 -7.27
C VAL A 43 -14.36 17.67 -7.34
N LEU A 44 -14.72 16.71 -6.50
CA LEU A 44 -16.07 16.13 -6.44
C LEU A 44 -16.92 16.82 -5.37
N THR A 45 -16.94 18.14 -5.40
CA THR A 45 -17.79 18.96 -4.53
C THR A 45 -19.03 19.38 -5.31
N THR A 46 -20.19 19.32 -4.66
CA THR A 46 -21.50 19.74 -5.20
C THR A 46 -21.60 21.27 -5.24
N ASP A 47 -22.61 21.79 -5.94
CA ASP A 47 -22.89 23.23 -6.00
C ASP A 47 -23.19 23.86 -4.64
N GLN A 48 -23.60 23.03 -3.66
CA GLN A 48 -23.79 23.43 -2.25
C GLN A 48 -22.48 23.42 -1.44
N ASN A 49 -21.34 23.25 -2.08
CA ASN A 49 -20.01 23.17 -1.46
C ASN A 49 -19.85 21.96 -0.49
N VAL A 50 -20.60 20.87 -0.73
CA VAL A 50 -20.53 19.63 0.05
C VAL A 50 -19.81 18.57 -0.79
N PRO A 51 -18.79 17.86 -0.25
CA PRO A 51 -18.13 16.77 -0.94
C PRO A 51 -19.11 15.64 -1.29
N ALA A 52 -19.01 15.12 -2.51
CA ALA A 52 -19.83 14.00 -2.97
C ALA A 52 -19.22 12.67 -2.48
N TYR A 53 -19.29 12.41 -1.17
CA TYR A 53 -18.63 11.28 -0.49
C TYR A 53 -18.84 9.94 -1.17
N TYR A 54 -20.08 9.65 -1.62
CA TYR A 54 -20.40 8.39 -2.30
C TYR A 54 -19.67 8.23 -3.63
N LEU A 55 -19.41 9.32 -4.37
CA LEU A 55 -18.62 9.27 -5.60
C LEU A 55 -17.16 8.99 -5.28
N ILE A 56 -16.62 9.59 -4.23
CA ILE A 56 -15.24 9.36 -3.77
C ILE A 56 -15.05 7.89 -3.40
N GLY A 57 -15.97 7.32 -2.60
CA GLY A 57 -15.91 5.90 -2.25
C GLY A 57 -16.04 4.96 -3.44
N THR A 58 -16.92 5.30 -4.40
CA THR A 58 -17.09 4.52 -5.63
C THR A 58 -15.79 4.47 -6.45
N VAL A 59 -15.07 5.58 -6.54
CA VAL A 59 -13.77 5.65 -7.25
C VAL A 59 -12.75 4.69 -6.61
N PHE A 60 -12.59 4.73 -5.29
CA PHE A 60 -11.67 3.82 -4.57
C PHE A 60 -12.15 2.37 -4.59
N PHE A 61 -13.46 2.13 -4.51
CA PHE A 61 -14.05 0.79 -4.65
C PHE A 61 -13.69 0.15 -6.00
N ILE A 62 -13.91 0.87 -7.09
CA ILE A 62 -13.63 0.36 -8.44
C ILE A 62 -12.13 0.12 -8.61
N GLN A 63 -11.28 1.06 -8.18
CA GLN A 63 -9.83 0.89 -8.25
C GLN A 63 -9.35 -0.38 -7.51
N SER A 64 -9.85 -0.60 -6.30
CA SER A 64 -9.46 -1.77 -5.49
C SER A 64 -9.96 -3.07 -6.13
N THR A 65 -11.20 -3.08 -6.63
CA THR A 65 -11.77 -4.25 -7.32
C THR A 65 -10.99 -4.62 -8.58
N LEU A 66 -10.56 -3.64 -9.37
CA LEU A 66 -9.77 -3.88 -10.58
C LEU A 66 -8.40 -4.48 -10.27
N GLY A 67 -7.80 -4.14 -9.12
CA GLY A 67 -6.54 -4.73 -8.65
C GLY A 67 -6.60 -6.25 -8.47
N ILE A 68 -7.77 -6.78 -8.11
CA ILE A 68 -7.97 -8.23 -7.92
C ILE A 68 -7.70 -8.99 -9.23
N LEU A 69 -8.12 -8.43 -10.36
CA LEU A 69 -8.00 -9.06 -11.68
C LEU A 69 -6.67 -8.73 -12.37
N SER A 70 -6.21 -7.49 -12.24
CA SER A 70 -5.06 -7.00 -13.02
C SER A 70 -3.74 -7.63 -12.60
N THR A 71 -3.53 -7.89 -11.31
CA THR A 71 -2.26 -8.45 -10.82
C THR A 71 -2.01 -9.88 -11.31
N PRO A 72 -2.95 -10.85 -11.19
CA PRO A 72 -2.77 -12.18 -11.76
C PRO A 72 -2.65 -12.18 -13.29
N LEU A 73 -3.40 -11.31 -13.96
CA LEU A 73 -3.34 -11.18 -15.43
C LEU A 73 -1.96 -10.71 -15.90
N ALA A 74 -1.39 -9.73 -15.24
CA ALA A 74 -0.05 -9.25 -15.56
C ALA A 74 1.02 -10.33 -15.33
N GLY A 75 0.92 -11.10 -14.23
CA GLY A 75 1.77 -12.26 -13.98
C GLY A 75 1.68 -13.29 -15.11
N PHE A 76 0.45 -13.67 -15.51
CA PHE A 76 0.23 -14.60 -16.63
C PHE A 76 0.83 -14.10 -17.94
N ILE A 77 0.69 -12.79 -18.25
CA ILE A 77 1.27 -12.18 -19.46
C ILE A 77 2.81 -12.26 -19.41
N CYS A 78 3.40 -11.92 -18.26
CA CYS A 78 4.84 -12.04 -18.07
C CYS A 78 5.35 -13.45 -18.29
N ASP A 79 4.73 -14.44 -17.63
CA ASP A 79 5.12 -15.85 -17.72
C ASP A 79 5.01 -16.39 -19.15
N LYS A 80 3.93 -16.02 -19.86
CA LYS A 80 3.66 -16.51 -21.21
C LYS A 80 4.58 -15.90 -22.26
N PHE A 81 4.80 -14.58 -22.19
CA PHE A 81 5.49 -13.82 -23.24
C PHE A 81 6.92 -13.43 -22.89
N ARG A 82 7.34 -13.57 -21.63
CA ARG A 82 8.68 -13.22 -21.13
C ARG A 82 9.06 -11.76 -21.44
N ILE A 83 8.15 -10.83 -21.12
CA ILE A 83 8.25 -9.41 -21.48
C ILE A 83 8.25 -8.47 -20.26
N GLU A 84 8.76 -8.93 -19.11
CA GLU A 84 8.66 -8.27 -17.80
C GLU A 84 9.01 -6.78 -17.87
N ASN A 85 10.19 -6.43 -18.40
CA ASN A 85 10.64 -5.05 -18.51
C ASN A 85 9.78 -4.20 -19.46
N ARG A 86 9.38 -4.80 -20.60
CA ARG A 86 8.48 -4.11 -21.55
C ARG A 86 7.10 -3.92 -20.95
N LEU A 87 6.60 -4.92 -20.23
CA LEU A 87 5.32 -4.81 -19.55
C LEU A 87 5.40 -3.76 -18.44
N LEU A 88 6.44 -3.76 -17.61
CA LEU A 88 6.66 -2.76 -16.56
C LEU A 88 6.71 -1.34 -17.14
N MET A 89 7.42 -1.14 -18.26
CA MET A 89 7.46 0.13 -18.98
C MET A 89 6.07 0.54 -19.47
N LEU A 90 5.35 -0.34 -20.16
CA LEU A 90 4.02 -0.05 -20.71
C LEU A 90 3.01 0.25 -19.61
N LEU A 91 2.97 -0.55 -18.53
CA LEU A 91 2.11 -0.30 -17.37
C LEU A 91 2.39 1.08 -16.78
N SER A 92 3.66 1.44 -16.62
CA SER A 92 4.07 2.74 -16.06
C SER A 92 3.66 3.90 -16.96
N LEU A 93 3.78 3.76 -18.28
CA LEU A 93 3.32 4.77 -19.25
C LEU A 93 1.79 4.96 -19.20
N VAL A 94 1.02 3.87 -19.11
CA VAL A 94 -0.44 3.97 -19.00
C VAL A 94 -0.85 4.61 -17.67
N VAL A 95 -0.16 4.31 -16.57
CA VAL A 95 -0.39 4.98 -15.27
C VAL A 95 -0.07 6.47 -15.35
N ALA A 96 1.01 6.86 -16.03
CA ALA A 96 1.34 8.27 -16.26
C ALA A 96 0.25 8.98 -17.10
N LEU A 97 -0.25 8.32 -18.15
CA LEU A 97 -1.36 8.84 -18.96
C LEU A 97 -2.64 8.98 -18.12
N SER A 98 -2.95 7.98 -17.30
CA SER A 98 -4.10 8.04 -16.39
C SER A 98 -4.01 9.22 -15.42
N ALA A 99 -2.82 9.54 -14.92
CA ALA A 99 -2.58 10.72 -14.09
C ALA A 99 -2.83 12.02 -14.85
N GLY A 100 -2.48 12.08 -16.15
CA GLY A 100 -2.83 13.20 -17.00
C GLY A 100 -4.34 13.42 -17.08
N ILE A 101 -5.12 12.36 -17.30
CA ILE A 101 -6.59 12.42 -17.31
C ILE A 101 -7.13 12.86 -15.95
N LEU A 102 -6.59 12.29 -14.87
CA LEU A 102 -6.99 12.62 -13.50
C LEU A 102 -6.69 14.08 -13.12
N ALA A 103 -5.64 14.68 -13.65
CA ALA A 103 -5.27 16.06 -13.34
C ALA A 103 -6.22 17.09 -13.96
N VAL A 104 -6.86 16.78 -15.08
CA VAL A 104 -7.71 17.71 -15.86
C VAL A 104 -8.82 18.35 -15.01
N PRO A 105 -9.62 17.62 -14.21
CA PRO A 105 -10.67 18.23 -13.41
C PRO A 105 -10.16 19.11 -12.26
N GLY A 106 -8.89 19.06 -11.93
CA GLY A 106 -8.27 19.87 -10.87
C GLY A 106 -7.78 21.24 -11.32
N PHE A 107 -7.84 21.55 -12.61
CA PHE A 107 -7.48 22.90 -13.11
C PHE A 107 -8.64 23.87 -12.94
N GLY A 108 -8.32 25.16 -12.73
CA GLY A 108 -9.28 26.20 -12.41
C GLY A 108 -10.44 26.35 -13.42
N TYR A 109 -10.16 26.13 -14.73
CA TYR A 109 -11.18 26.16 -15.77
C TYR A 109 -12.22 25.03 -15.67
N ALA A 110 -11.88 23.92 -15.03
CA ALA A 110 -12.80 22.80 -14.86
C ALA A 110 -13.78 23.00 -13.68
N ALA A 111 -13.60 24.03 -12.87
CA ALA A 111 -14.49 24.32 -11.73
C ALA A 111 -15.95 24.60 -12.20
N VAL A 112 -16.11 25.14 -13.40
CA VAL A 112 -17.45 25.42 -13.99
C VAL A 112 -18.09 24.19 -14.65
N TRP A 113 -17.39 23.06 -14.73
CA TRP A 113 -17.92 21.86 -15.36
C TRP A 113 -18.94 21.16 -14.45
N PRO A 114 -19.96 20.52 -15.05
CA PRO A 114 -20.91 19.72 -14.27
C PRO A 114 -20.19 18.63 -13.44
N LEU A 115 -20.70 18.37 -12.24
CA LEU A 115 -20.16 17.33 -11.35
C LEU A 115 -20.02 15.97 -12.05
N GLN A 116 -21.01 15.62 -12.89
CA GLN A 116 -21.00 14.37 -13.65
C GLN A 116 -19.79 14.25 -14.57
N LEU A 117 -19.42 15.33 -15.28
CA LEU A 117 -18.27 15.33 -16.19
C LEU A 117 -16.96 15.19 -15.39
N ARG A 118 -16.82 15.94 -14.29
CA ARG A 118 -15.66 15.82 -13.38
C ARG A 118 -15.54 14.40 -12.83
N PHE A 119 -16.66 13.82 -12.41
CA PHE A 119 -16.70 12.43 -11.92
C PHE A 119 -16.32 11.42 -13.00
N LEU A 120 -16.86 11.53 -14.23
CA LEU A 120 -16.53 10.61 -15.33
C LEU A 120 -15.04 10.64 -15.70
N LEU A 121 -14.41 11.81 -15.69
CA LEU A 121 -12.98 11.95 -15.96
C LEU A 121 -12.14 11.31 -14.84
N ILE A 122 -12.49 11.55 -13.57
CA ILE A 122 -11.84 10.91 -12.43
C ILE A 122 -12.04 9.40 -12.48
N LEU A 123 -13.26 8.94 -12.72
CA LEU A 123 -13.58 7.51 -12.79
C LEU A 123 -12.81 6.84 -13.93
N GLY A 124 -12.81 7.41 -15.14
CA GLY A 124 -12.08 6.88 -16.29
C GLY A 124 -10.57 6.82 -16.04
N GLY A 125 -9.98 7.89 -15.52
CA GLY A 125 -8.57 7.92 -15.12
C GLY A 125 -8.24 6.91 -14.03
N PHE A 126 -9.12 6.74 -13.03
CA PHE A 126 -8.90 5.79 -11.92
C PHE A 126 -9.14 4.33 -12.31
N ILE A 127 -10.02 4.06 -13.29
CA ILE A 127 -10.14 2.72 -13.91
C ILE A 127 -8.82 2.33 -14.59
N LEU A 128 -8.28 3.20 -15.42
CA LEU A 128 -6.97 2.97 -16.04
C LEU A 128 -5.87 2.81 -14.97
N ASN A 129 -5.86 3.69 -13.98
CA ASN A 129 -4.92 3.59 -12.87
C ASN A 129 -5.03 2.24 -12.15
N GLY A 130 -6.23 1.84 -11.72
CA GLY A 130 -6.48 0.61 -10.97
C GLY A 130 -6.07 -0.66 -11.73
N LEU A 131 -6.30 -0.69 -13.05
CA LEU A 131 -5.91 -1.81 -13.90
C LEU A 131 -4.39 -1.95 -14.06
N PHE A 132 -3.66 -0.84 -14.08
CA PHE A 132 -2.26 -0.86 -14.51
C PHE A 132 -1.25 -0.58 -13.39
N VAL A 133 -1.63 0.10 -12.29
CA VAL A 133 -0.69 0.39 -11.19
C VAL A 133 -0.43 -0.81 -10.28
N LYS A 134 -1.46 -1.62 -9.99
CA LYS A 134 -1.36 -2.72 -9.00
C LYS A 134 -0.32 -3.78 -9.35
N PRO A 135 -0.14 -4.20 -10.62
CA PRO A 135 0.88 -5.16 -11.00
C PRO A 135 2.32 -4.63 -10.94
N ILE A 136 2.54 -3.31 -10.91
CA ILE A 136 3.87 -2.72 -11.05
C ILE A 136 4.80 -3.13 -9.91
N LEU A 137 4.35 -3.00 -8.66
CA LEU A 137 5.20 -3.34 -7.50
C LEU A 137 5.58 -4.84 -7.46
N PRO A 138 4.65 -5.80 -7.64
CA PRO A 138 5.01 -7.21 -7.77
C PRO A 138 6.03 -7.50 -8.88
N LEU A 139 5.94 -6.81 -10.02
CA LEU A 139 6.92 -6.97 -11.11
C LEU A 139 8.29 -6.43 -10.72
N ILE A 140 8.38 -5.27 -10.05
CA ILE A 140 9.63 -4.71 -9.52
C ILE A 140 10.25 -5.66 -8.49
N ASP A 141 9.44 -6.24 -7.60
CA ASP A 141 9.91 -7.20 -6.59
C ASP A 141 10.42 -8.48 -7.23
N THR A 142 9.71 -9.01 -8.22
CA THR A 142 10.14 -10.19 -8.99
C THR A 142 11.46 -9.93 -9.71
N GLU A 143 11.61 -8.80 -10.39
CA GLU A 143 12.85 -8.43 -11.05
C GLU A 143 14.01 -8.29 -10.05
N THR A 144 13.75 -7.66 -8.90
CA THR A 144 14.74 -7.51 -7.82
C THR A 144 15.22 -8.88 -7.33
N LEU A 145 14.29 -9.80 -7.06
CA LEU A 145 14.60 -11.15 -6.60
C LEU A 145 15.40 -11.95 -7.67
N ASN A 146 15.02 -11.84 -8.94
CA ASN A 146 15.71 -12.48 -10.04
C ASN A 146 17.18 -12.01 -10.14
N VAL A 147 17.42 -10.69 -10.05
CA VAL A 147 18.78 -10.12 -10.01
C VAL A 147 19.57 -10.69 -8.84
N LEU A 148 18.95 -10.79 -7.66
CA LEU A 148 19.61 -11.31 -6.47
C LEU A 148 19.91 -12.80 -6.54
N HIS A 149 19.00 -13.62 -7.05
CA HIS A 149 19.21 -15.06 -7.23
C HIS A 149 20.26 -15.36 -8.28
N ASN A 150 20.16 -14.74 -9.46
CA ASN A 150 21.02 -15.08 -10.59
C ASN A 150 22.45 -14.59 -10.43
N ARG A 151 22.68 -13.48 -9.69
CA ARG A 151 23.99 -12.86 -9.57
C ARG A 151 24.65 -13.02 -8.20
N PHE A 152 23.86 -13.16 -7.13
CA PHE A 152 24.38 -13.21 -5.77
C PHE A 152 24.03 -14.51 -5.04
N ASN A 153 23.24 -15.38 -5.65
CA ASN A 153 22.73 -16.63 -5.06
C ASN A 153 22.19 -16.43 -3.62
N SER A 154 21.61 -15.26 -3.36
CA SER A 154 21.13 -14.90 -2.02
C SER A 154 20.03 -13.83 -2.07
N ALA A 155 18.84 -14.15 -1.55
CA ALA A 155 17.77 -13.20 -1.32
C ALA A 155 18.02 -12.28 -0.10
N LEU A 156 19.11 -12.48 0.66
CA LEU A 156 19.40 -11.72 1.89
C LEU A 156 19.53 -10.20 1.68
N TRP A 157 19.83 -9.77 0.45
CA TRP A 157 19.97 -8.36 0.09
C TRP A 157 18.63 -7.69 -0.28
N TYR A 158 17.55 -8.45 -0.44
CA TYR A 158 16.25 -7.90 -0.82
C TYR A 158 15.79 -6.78 0.11
N GLY A 159 15.88 -6.98 1.42
CA GLY A 159 15.52 -5.94 2.40
C GLY A 159 16.31 -4.63 2.22
N ARG A 160 17.59 -4.71 1.86
CA ARG A 160 18.42 -3.51 1.61
C ARG A 160 17.98 -2.75 0.36
N ILE A 161 17.60 -3.47 -0.71
CA ILE A 161 17.07 -2.82 -1.92
C ILE A 161 15.67 -2.25 -1.63
N ARG A 162 14.84 -2.97 -0.88
CA ARG A 162 13.50 -2.54 -0.50
C ARG A 162 13.48 -1.26 0.35
N MET A 163 14.55 -1.00 1.14
CA MET A 163 14.73 0.25 1.89
C MET A 163 14.73 1.50 0.99
N PHE A 164 15.20 1.40 -0.26
CA PHE A 164 15.10 2.51 -1.22
C PHE A 164 13.65 2.89 -1.52
N GLY A 165 12.72 1.93 -1.43
CA GLY A 165 11.29 2.21 -1.52
C GLY A 165 10.79 3.05 -0.35
N SER A 166 11.10 2.68 0.89
CA SER A 166 10.71 3.48 2.07
C SER A 166 11.28 4.90 1.99
N LEU A 167 12.55 5.05 1.57
CA LEU A 167 13.15 6.37 1.34
C LEU A 167 12.41 7.14 0.24
N GLY A 168 12.05 6.49 -0.87
CA GLY A 168 11.26 7.08 -1.94
C GLY A 168 9.90 7.57 -1.46
N TRP A 169 9.21 6.81 -0.60
CA TRP A 169 7.94 7.21 0.00
C TRP A 169 8.08 8.46 0.88
N VAL A 170 9.09 8.50 1.76
CA VAL A 170 9.38 9.67 2.60
C VAL A 170 9.59 10.90 1.74
N ILE A 171 10.44 10.79 0.70
CA ILE A 171 10.73 11.91 -0.22
C ILE A 171 9.47 12.33 -0.95
N GLY A 172 8.74 11.41 -1.57
CA GLY A 172 7.54 11.71 -2.36
C GLY A 172 6.46 12.42 -1.54
N ALA A 173 6.06 11.84 -0.41
CA ALA A 173 4.99 12.40 0.43
C ALA A 173 5.38 13.75 1.04
N SER A 174 6.61 13.88 1.58
CA SER A 174 7.05 15.11 2.23
C SER A 174 7.28 16.24 1.22
N LEU A 175 7.94 15.97 0.07
CA LEU A 175 8.17 16.95 -0.98
C LEU A 175 6.85 17.49 -1.55
N PHE A 176 5.89 16.60 -1.84
CA PHE A 176 4.61 17.05 -2.37
C PHE A 176 3.75 17.75 -1.31
N GLY A 177 3.83 17.36 -0.03
CA GLY A 177 3.26 18.13 1.07
C GLY A 177 3.81 19.56 1.11
N LEU A 178 5.12 19.75 0.91
CA LEU A 178 5.77 21.05 0.82
C LEU A 178 5.31 21.85 -0.42
N ILE A 179 5.30 21.23 -1.60
CA ILE A 179 4.84 21.88 -2.85
C ILE A 179 3.40 22.35 -2.71
N LEU A 180 2.52 21.51 -2.17
CA LEU A 180 1.11 21.82 -2.01
C LEU A 180 0.88 22.94 -0.98
N SER A 181 1.70 23.00 0.09
CA SER A 181 1.60 24.08 1.08
C SER A 181 1.92 25.47 0.51
N HIS A 182 2.69 25.55 -0.58
CA HIS A 182 3.01 26.80 -1.26
C HIS A 182 2.08 27.12 -2.42
N THR A 183 1.52 26.09 -3.09
CA THR A 183 0.75 26.28 -4.31
C THR A 183 -0.77 26.20 -4.12
N ASP A 184 -1.22 25.57 -3.05
CA ASP A 184 -2.63 25.23 -2.76
C ASP A 184 -3.36 24.52 -3.93
N ARG A 185 -2.63 23.84 -4.80
CA ARG A 185 -3.16 23.17 -6.00
C ARG A 185 -2.93 21.66 -5.94
N LEU A 186 -3.93 20.93 -5.44
CA LEU A 186 -3.85 19.46 -5.32
C LEU A 186 -3.60 18.74 -6.66
N SER A 187 -3.89 19.36 -7.82
CA SER A 187 -3.51 18.82 -9.13
C SER A 187 -2.01 18.60 -9.30
N HIS A 188 -1.16 19.36 -8.59
CA HIS A 188 0.29 19.16 -8.62
C HIS A 188 0.71 17.79 -8.06
N SER A 189 0.00 17.24 -7.07
CA SER A 189 0.27 15.89 -6.56
C SER A 189 -0.04 14.83 -7.60
N VAL A 190 -1.13 15.00 -8.35
CA VAL A 190 -1.54 14.10 -9.44
C VAL A 190 -0.51 14.16 -10.58
N ILE A 191 -0.04 15.36 -10.94
CA ILE A 191 1.01 15.55 -11.96
C ILE A 191 2.32 14.92 -11.49
N GLY A 192 2.71 15.14 -10.23
CA GLY A 192 3.91 14.53 -9.63
C GLY A 192 3.87 13.01 -9.65
N TYR A 193 2.70 12.43 -9.32
CA TYR A 193 2.46 11.01 -9.44
C TYR A 193 2.70 10.53 -10.87
N GLY A 194 2.09 11.17 -11.87
CA GLY A 194 2.26 10.84 -13.28
C GLY A 194 3.71 10.98 -13.76
N THR A 195 4.38 12.07 -13.39
CA THR A 195 5.79 12.32 -13.73
C THR A 195 6.71 11.25 -13.13
N GLY A 196 6.47 10.84 -11.88
CA GLY A 196 7.20 9.74 -11.25
C GLY A 196 7.07 8.43 -12.00
N PHE A 197 5.87 8.11 -12.52
CA PHE A 197 5.65 6.93 -13.36
C PHE A 197 6.27 7.05 -14.76
N LEU A 198 6.39 8.26 -15.33
CA LEU A 198 7.18 8.47 -16.57
C LEU A 198 8.67 8.16 -16.32
N VAL A 199 9.23 8.63 -15.22
CA VAL A 199 10.62 8.31 -14.85
C VAL A 199 10.79 6.82 -14.63
N LEU A 200 9.83 6.18 -13.96
CA LEU A 200 9.84 4.73 -13.74
C LEU A 200 9.83 3.97 -15.08
N ALA A 201 9.02 4.40 -16.05
CA ALA A 201 8.98 3.82 -17.39
C ALA A 201 10.34 3.93 -18.11
N LEU A 202 11.03 5.08 -17.98
CA LEU A 202 12.38 5.27 -18.54
C LEU A 202 13.39 4.33 -17.90
N ILE A 203 13.37 4.15 -16.58
CA ILE A 203 14.25 3.19 -15.89
C ILE A 203 13.91 1.75 -16.33
N ALA A 204 12.64 1.41 -16.46
CA ALA A 204 12.21 0.09 -16.90
C ALA A 204 12.64 -0.24 -18.34
N SER A 205 12.73 0.76 -19.22
CA SER A 205 13.16 0.57 -20.63
C SER A 205 14.58 0.04 -20.78
N SER A 206 15.45 0.25 -19.79
CA SER A 206 16.86 -0.17 -19.80
C SER A 206 17.10 -1.58 -19.22
N GLY A 207 16.07 -2.41 -19.08
CA GLY A 207 16.12 -3.69 -18.37
C GLY A 207 16.78 -4.85 -19.12
N PHE A 208 17.31 -5.82 -18.35
CA PHE A 208 17.85 -7.08 -18.85
C PHE A 208 16.77 -8.16 -18.83
N ARG A 209 16.86 -9.13 -19.76
CA ARG A 209 15.98 -10.30 -19.78
C ARG A 209 16.42 -11.31 -18.72
N GLU A 210 15.54 -11.67 -17.82
CA GLU A 210 15.74 -12.78 -16.89
C GLU A 210 14.61 -13.82 -17.02
N VAL A 211 14.91 -15.09 -16.71
CA VAL A 211 13.98 -16.21 -16.96
C VAL A 211 13.19 -16.49 -15.67
N ILE A 212 11.87 -16.50 -15.78
CA ILE A 212 10.96 -16.90 -14.70
C ILE A 212 10.44 -18.30 -14.93
N THR A 213 10.36 -19.11 -13.88
CA THR A 213 9.76 -20.45 -13.92
C THR A 213 8.27 -20.39 -13.55
N PRO A 214 7.36 -20.86 -14.41
CA PRO A 214 5.92 -20.82 -14.13
C PRO A 214 5.52 -21.79 -13.02
N VAL A 215 4.64 -21.36 -12.11
CA VAL A 215 4.09 -22.19 -11.02
C VAL A 215 2.70 -22.68 -11.38
N ARG A 216 2.46 -24.01 -11.31
CA ARG A 216 1.12 -24.61 -11.48
C ARG A 216 0.34 -24.58 -10.18
N ILE A 217 -0.95 -24.23 -10.26
CA ILE A 217 -1.84 -24.03 -9.09
C ILE A 217 -2.64 -25.30 -8.76
N PRO A 218 -2.44 -25.94 -7.58
CA PRO A 218 -3.26 -27.05 -7.13
C PRO A 218 -4.43 -26.59 -6.24
N TRP A 219 -5.58 -26.32 -6.81
CA TRP A 219 -6.77 -25.78 -6.12
C TRP A 219 -7.39 -26.69 -5.05
N GLY A 220 -7.12 -28.00 -5.08
CA GLY A 220 -7.79 -28.99 -4.20
C GLY A 220 -7.43 -28.89 -2.72
N HIS A 221 -6.23 -28.44 -2.37
CA HIS A 221 -5.75 -28.35 -0.99
C HIS A 221 -6.32 -27.15 -0.22
N LEU A 222 -6.59 -26.05 -0.91
CA LEU A 222 -7.08 -24.80 -0.32
C LEU A 222 -8.43 -24.93 0.41
N LYS A 223 -9.34 -25.76 -0.15
CA LYS A 223 -10.67 -25.98 0.41
C LYS A 223 -10.66 -26.76 1.73
N ARG A 224 -9.56 -27.45 2.06
CA ARG A 224 -9.43 -28.26 3.28
C ARG A 224 -8.69 -27.53 4.42
N ASP A 225 -7.97 -26.45 4.13
CA ASP A 225 -7.23 -25.70 5.13
C ASP A 225 -8.14 -24.69 5.88
N ARG A 226 -8.88 -25.20 6.87
CA ARG A 226 -9.80 -24.41 7.70
C ARG A 226 -9.07 -23.28 8.46
N MET A 227 -7.80 -23.49 8.80
CA MET A 227 -7.04 -22.51 9.55
C MET A 227 -6.69 -21.30 8.69
N PHE A 228 -6.23 -21.53 7.45
CA PHE A 228 -5.99 -20.48 6.49
C PHE A 228 -7.27 -19.72 6.13
N GLN A 229 -8.41 -20.43 5.98
CA GLN A 229 -9.70 -19.76 5.74
C GLN A 229 -10.08 -18.82 6.87
N ARG A 230 -9.91 -19.22 8.14
CA ARG A 230 -10.15 -18.35 9.29
C ARG A 230 -9.18 -17.17 9.34
N PHE A 231 -7.91 -17.40 8.97
CA PHE A 231 -6.94 -16.34 8.83
C PHE A 231 -7.36 -15.32 7.73
N LEU A 232 -7.87 -15.77 6.60
CA LEU A 232 -8.39 -14.88 5.55
C LEU A 232 -9.60 -14.05 6.02
N VAL A 233 -10.46 -14.60 6.88
CA VAL A 233 -11.54 -13.84 7.52
C VAL A 233 -10.97 -12.73 8.42
N PHE A 234 -9.95 -13.05 9.23
CA PHE A 234 -9.24 -12.03 10.01
C PHE A 234 -8.66 -10.94 9.09
N VAL A 235 -7.92 -11.33 8.04
CA VAL A 235 -7.31 -10.40 7.08
C VAL A 235 -8.37 -9.47 6.48
N PHE A 236 -9.52 -10.01 6.08
CA PHE A 236 -10.59 -9.22 5.48
C PHE A 236 -11.13 -8.14 6.44
N PHE A 237 -11.52 -8.50 7.65
CA PHE A 237 -12.06 -7.53 8.60
C PHE A 237 -10.99 -6.55 9.09
N ASN A 238 -9.78 -7.03 9.36
CA ASN A 238 -8.66 -6.18 9.74
C ASN A 238 -8.32 -5.17 8.65
N ALA A 239 -8.24 -5.61 7.39
CA ALA A 239 -7.92 -4.75 6.27
C ALA A 239 -9.05 -3.74 5.96
N ILE A 240 -10.32 -4.00 6.30
CA ILE A 240 -11.37 -2.97 6.22
C ILE A 240 -10.97 -1.76 7.09
N GLY A 241 -10.69 -1.97 8.38
CA GLY A 241 -10.33 -0.87 9.28
C GLY A 241 -8.98 -0.22 8.92
N LEU A 242 -7.97 -1.04 8.59
CA LEU A 242 -6.63 -0.55 8.27
C LEU A 242 -6.59 0.27 6.98
N LEU A 243 -7.15 -0.25 5.88
CA LEU A 243 -7.07 0.39 4.57
C LEU A 243 -8.07 1.54 4.43
N SER A 244 -9.25 1.45 5.05
CA SER A 244 -10.20 2.55 5.16
C SER A 244 -9.55 3.74 5.87
N SER A 245 -9.04 3.54 7.08
CA SER A 245 -8.37 4.60 7.82
C SER A 245 -7.17 5.16 7.07
N PHE A 246 -6.36 4.32 6.40
CA PHE A 246 -5.20 4.77 5.63
C PHE A 246 -5.60 5.65 4.43
N ILE A 247 -6.59 5.25 3.63
CA ILE A 247 -7.06 6.00 2.46
C ILE A 247 -7.60 7.38 2.88
N PHE A 248 -8.30 7.45 4.01
CA PHE A 248 -8.94 8.67 4.47
C PHE A 248 -8.18 9.40 5.59
N THR A 249 -6.95 8.98 5.93
CA THR A 249 -6.09 9.67 6.91
C THR A 249 -5.85 11.13 6.56
N SER A 250 -5.48 11.43 5.32
CA SER A 250 -5.25 12.82 4.87
C SER A 250 -6.54 13.63 4.90
N PHE A 251 -7.65 13.02 4.53
CA PHE A 251 -8.97 13.63 4.60
C PHE A 251 -9.33 14.02 6.04
N PHE A 252 -9.09 13.10 6.99
CA PHE A 252 -9.29 13.36 8.41
C PHE A 252 -8.41 14.49 8.91
N MET A 253 -7.12 14.47 8.61
CA MET A 253 -6.19 15.53 9.02
C MET A 253 -6.60 16.91 8.49
N ASP A 254 -7.04 16.97 7.21
CA ASP A 254 -7.53 18.21 6.58
C ASP A 254 -8.82 18.73 7.22
N ASP A 255 -9.77 17.86 7.54
CA ASP A 255 -11.02 18.23 8.24
C ASP A 255 -10.72 18.90 9.60
N TRP A 256 -9.62 18.54 10.24
CA TRP A 256 -9.20 19.07 11.52
C TRP A 256 -8.11 20.16 11.41
N GLY A 257 -7.94 20.73 10.22
CA GLY A 257 -7.12 21.93 9.99
C GLY A 257 -5.62 21.66 9.84
N ALA A 258 -5.21 20.42 9.58
CA ALA A 258 -3.82 20.16 9.25
C ALA A 258 -3.51 20.64 7.82
N GLY A 259 -2.51 21.52 7.68
CA GLY A 259 -2.03 21.94 6.37
C GLY A 259 -1.32 20.83 5.60
N TYR A 260 -1.22 20.97 4.29
CA TYR A 260 -0.62 19.95 3.40
C TYR A 260 0.82 19.55 3.79
N LEU A 261 1.60 20.47 4.35
CA LEU A 261 2.94 20.17 4.84
C LEU A 261 2.90 19.16 5.99
N VAL A 262 2.02 19.38 6.97
CA VAL A 262 1.84 18.46 8.11
C VAL A 262 1.36 17.09 7.61
N ILE A 263 0.40 17.07 6.71
CA ILE A 263 -0.12 15.83 6.11
C ILE A 263 1.00 15.06 5.38
N GLY A 264 1.73 15.74 4.49
CA GLY A 264 2.80 15.11 3.71
C GLY A 264 3.94 14.58 4.57
N ILE A 265 4.40 15.37 5.56
CA ILE A 265 5.46 14.95 6.48
C ILE A 265 4.97 13.79 7.37
N SER A 266 3.75 13.86 7.91
CA SER A 266 3.19 12.80 8.75
C SER A 266 3.18 11.46 8.02
N ILE A 267 2.61 11.43 6.82
CA ILE A 267 2.48 10.20 6.03
C ILE A 267 3.84 9.74 5.49
N GLY A 268 4.72 10.68 5.13
CA GLY A 268 6.08 10.36 4.72
C GLY A 268 6.88 9.69 5.83
N LEU A 269 6.96 10.31 7.00
CA LEU A 269 7.75 9.81 8.12
C LEU A 269 7.21 8.51 8.72
N ALA A 270 5.95 8.15 8.46
CA ALA A 270 5.40 6.86 8.87
C ALA A 270 6.23 5.67 8.36
N ALA A 271 6.88 5.78 7.21
CA ALA A 271 7.70 4.70 6.66
C ALA A 271 9.07 4.53 7.35
N ILE A 272 9.53 5.48 8.15
CA ILE A 272 10.85 5.38 8.81
C ILE A 272 10.90 4.23 9.82
N PRO A 273 9.94 4.05 10.75
CA PRO A 273 9.97 2.94 11.70
C PRO A 273 9.81 1.55 11.05
N GLU A 274 9.28 1.46 9.82
CA GLU A 274 9.17 0.18 9.12
C GLU A 274 10.56 -0.43 8.88
N ILE A 275 11.56 0.39 8.58
CA ILE A 275 12.91 -0.07 8.23
C ILE A 275 13.54 -0.91 9.34
N PRO A 276 13.70 -0.42 10.59
CA PRO A 276 14.29 -1.23 11.66
C PRO A 276 13.43 -2.44 12.03
N ILE A 277 12.09 -2.32 12.01
CA ILE A 277 11.20 -3.43 12.35
C ILE A 277 11.34 -4.57 11.34
N MET A 278 11.32 -4.27 10.04
CA MET A 278 11.52 -5.27 8.99
C MET A 278 12.92 -5.86 9.03
N PHE A 279 13.94 -5.04 9.33
CA PHE A 279 15.32 -5.51 9.45
C PHE A 279 15.51 -6.50 10.62
N PHE A 280 14.89 -6.23 11.77
CA PHE A 280 14.97 -7.08 12.96
C PHE A 280 13.80 -8.07 13.08
N SER A 281 12.96 -8.21 12.07
CA SER A 281 11.73 -9.02 12.09
C SER A 281 11.95 -10.44 12.59
N LYS A 282 13.02 -11.11 12.12
CA LYS A 282 13.36 -12.46 12.59
C LYS A 282 13.56 -12.54 14.11
N ARG A 283 14.31 -11.60 14.69
CA ARG A 283 14.55 -11.55 16.14
C ARG A 283 13.26 -11.25 16.91
N ILE A 284 12.42 -10.36 16.35
CA ILE A 284 11.13 -10.01 16.95
C ILE A 284 10.20 -11.22 16.93
N ILE A 285 10.13 -11.96 15.82
CA ILE A 285 9.33 -13.19 15.73
C ILE A 285 9.85 -14.28 16.68
N GLU A 286 11.17 -14.44 16.80
CA GLU A 286 11.77 -15.40 17.72
C GLU A 286 11.50 -15.07 19.20
N SER A 287 11.39 -13.78 19.56
CA SER A 287 11.14 -13.34 20.94
C SER A 287 9.67 -13.26 21.32
N LEU A 288 8.82 -12.70 20.46
CA LEU A 288 7.39 -12.47 20.72
C LEU A 288 6.51 -13.58 20.17
N GLY A 289 6.97 -14.29 19.13
CA GLY A 289 6.15 -15.18 18.32
C GLY A 289 5.21 -14.43 17.37
N ASN A 290 4.84 -15.09 16.27
CA ASN A 290 4.00 -14.50 15.22
C ASN A 290 2.68 -13.94 15.70
N ARG A 291 2.02 -14.68 16.59
CA ARG A 291 0.73 -14.29 17.14
C ARG A 291 0.79 -12.91 17.78
N TRP A 292 1.70 -12.74 18.73
CA TRP A 292 1.81 -11.50 19.50
C TRP A 292 2.37 -10.36 18.65
N MET A 293 3.20 -10.66 17.65
CA MET A 293 3.68 -9.67 16.69
C MET A 293 2.52 -9.06 15.88
N ILE A 294 1.61 -9.89 15.36
CA ILE A 294 0.41 -9.44 14.63
C ILE A 294 -0.51 -8.65 15.54
N VAL A 295 -0.85 -9.21 16.72
CA VAL A 295 -1.77 -8.57 17.67
C VAL A 295 -1.23 -7.22 18.15
N THR A 296 0.06 -7.13 18.50
CA THR A 296 0.69 -5.88 18.91
C THR A 296 0.64 -4.86 17.78
N GLY A 297 0.91 -5.27 16.53
CA GLY A 297 0.79 -4.40 15.37
C GLY A 297 -0.61 -3.80 15.23
N VAL A 298 -1.65 -4.63 15.32
CA VAL A 298 -3.05 -4.16 15.25
C VAL A 298 -3.40 -3.25 16.43
N LEU A 299 -2.98 -3.56 17.65
CA LEU A 299 -3.24 -2.72 18.83
C LEU A 299 -2.54 -1.36 18.74
N ILE A 300 -1.36 -1.28 18.15
CA ILE A 300 -0.68 -0.01 17.89
C ILE A 300 -1.48 0.84 16.89
N GLU A 301 -2.06 0.22 15.84
CA GLU A 301 -2.95 0.94 14.91
C GLU A 301 -4.21 1.45 15.63
N VAL A 302 -4.84 0.65 16.49
CA VAL A 302 -5.97 1.08 17.32
C VAL A 302 -5.59 2.28 18.20
N LEU A 303 -4.43 2.20 18.87
CA LEU A 303 -3.92 3.31 19.70
C LEU A 303 -3.68 4.56 18.88
N LYS A 304 -3.08 4.44 17.68
CA LYS A 304 -2.86 5.56 16.75
C LYS A 304 -4.19 6.25 16.40
N LEU A 305 -5.22 5.48 16.03
CA LEU A 305 -6.52 6.05 15.65
C LEU A 305 -7.20 6.74 16.84
N ALA A 306 -7.10 6.18 18.03
CA ALA A 306 -7.63 6.82 19.24
C ALA A 306 -6.91 8.14 19.55
N ILE A 307 -5.58 8.18 19.43
CA ILE A 307 -4.79 9.40 19.61
C ILE A 307 -5.12 10.43 18.51
N PHE A 308 -5.37 10.00 17.28
CA PHE A 308 -5.78 10.88 16.19
C PHE A 308 -7.08 11.63 16.51
N VAL A 309 -8.09 10.90 16.99
CA VAL A 309 -9.36 11.50 17.43
C VAL A 309 -9.13 12.48 18.59
N TYR A 310 -8.26 12.15 19.54
CA TYR A 310 -7.89 13.06 20.63
C TYR A 310 -7.19 14.33 20.15
N ILE A 311 -6.19 14.20 19.23
CA ILE A 311 -5.46 15.34 18.65
C ILE A 311 -6.41 16.27 17.91
N ALA A 312 -7.36 15.73 17.15
CA ALA A 312 -8.36 16.49 16.43
C ALA A 312 -9.09 17.50 17.35
N HIS A 313 -9.48 17.05 18.54
CA HIS A 313 -10.16 17.91 19.52
C HIS A 313 -9.21 18.87 20.27
N SER A 314 -7.90 18.61 20.26
CA SER A 314 -6.89 19.45 20.93
C SER A 314 -6.46 20.67 20.11
N GLY A 315 -6.72 20.69 18.82
CA GLY A 315 -6.26 21.71 17.86
C GLY A 315 -4.76 21.71 17.57
N LYS A 316 -3.99 20.76 18.14
CA LYS A 316 -2.52 20.67 17.98
C LYS A 316 -2.15 19.77 16.78
N THR A 317 -2.46 20.19 15.57
CA THR A 317 -2.35 19.39 14.35
C THR A 317 -0.93 18.88 14.06
N TRP A 318 0.14 19.58 14.53
CA TRP A 318 1.52 19.14 14.38
C TRP A 318 1.80 17.78 15.06
N LEU A 319 1.00 17.40 16.07
CA LEU A 319 1.11 16.11 16.75
C LEU A 319 0.76 14.92 15.84
N PHE A 320 0.06 15.15 14.73
CA PHE A 320 -0.14 14.09 13.73
C PHE A 320 1.19 13.53 13.21
N ILE A 321 2.25 14.35 13.14
CA ILE A 321 3.56 13.92 12.64
C ILE A 321 4.14 12.75 13.47
N PRO A 322 4.41 12.90 14.78
CA PRO A 322 4.97 11.80 15.56
C PRO A 322 3.99 10.64 15.74
N VAL A 323 2.69 10.91 15.81
CA VAL A 323 1.69 9.86 16.04
C VAL A 323 1.50 8.99 14.79
N GLN A 324 1.61 9.56 13.58
CA GLN A 324 1.54 8.77 12.35
C GLN A 324 2.72 7.80 12.21
N MET A 325 3.84 8.03 12.89
CA MET A 325 4.93 7.03 12.93
C MET A 325 4.51 5.72 13.60
N LEU A 326 3.49 5.73 14.48
CA LEU A 326 2.90 4.50 15.03
C LEU A 326 2.32 3.59 13.94
N HIS A 327 1.82 4.19 12.83
CA HIS A 327 1.40 3.40 11.65
C HIS A 327 2.54 2.55 11.10
N GLY A 328 3.72 3.14 10.92
CA GLY A 328 4.88 2.38 10.44
C GLY A 328 5.27 1.24 11.38
N VAL A 329 5.18 1.48 12.71
CA VAL A 329 5.43 0.43 13.70
C VAL A 329 4.34 -0.66 13.62
N GLY A 330 3.07 -0.27 13.70
CA GLY A 330 1.93 -1.20 13.72
C GLY A 330 1.84 -2.02 12.45
N TYR A 331 1.86 -1.35 11.31
CA TYR A 331 1.77 -1.98 9.99
C TYR A 331 2.91 -2.95 9.72
N SER A 332 4.16 -2.57 10.00
CA SER A 332 5.31 -3.45 9.74
C SER A 332 5.34 -4.68 10.64
N LEU A 333 4.97 -4.55 11.91
CA LEU A 333 4.81 -5.70 12.81
C LEU A 333 3.73 -6.65 12.30
N GLN A 334 2.56 -6.11 12.00
CA GLN A 334 1.42 -6.89 11.51
C GLN A 334 1.77 -7.59 10.20
N LEU A 335 2.18 -6.85 9.16
CA LEU A 335 2.46 -7.40 7.83
C LEU A 335 3.56 -8.47 7.87
N THR A 336 4.64 -8.22 8.59
CA THR A 336 5.73 -9.19 8.68
C THR A 336 5.30 -10.46 9.41
N GLY A 337 4.50 -10.32 10.47
CA GLY A 337 3.93 -11.46 11.18
C GLY A 337 2.96 -12.26 10.30
N GLU A 338 2.12 -11.60 9.51
CA GLU A 338 1.17 -12.23 8.58
C GLU A 338 1.90 -12.99 7.46
N ILE A 339 2.93 -12.40 6.86
CA ILE A 339 3.73 -13.04 5.80
C ILE A 339 4.45 -14.28 6.33
N ASP A 340 5.10 -14.20 7.50
CA ASP A 340 5.79 -15.35 8.11
C ASP A 340 4.79 -16.45 8.51
N LEU A 341 3.58 -16.08 8.96
CA LEU A 341 2.51 -17.02 9.24
C LEU A 341 2.09 -17.79 7.97
N ILE A 342 1.87 -17.08 6.88
CA ILE A 342 1.54 -17.65 5.58
C ILE A 342 2.65 -18.61 5.12
N ASP A 343 3.90 -18.18 5.23
CA ASP A 343 5.05 -18.97 4.80
C ASP A 343 5.21 -20.28 5.58
N ARG A 344 4.94 -20.26 6.88
CA ARG A 344 4.97 -21.45 7.73
C ARG A 344 3.80 -22.40 7.52
N GLN A 345 2.63 -21.86 7.15
CA GLN A 345 1.42 -22.68 6.97
C GLN A 345 1.32 -23.26 5.57
N ALA A 346 1.84 -22.57 4.57
CA ALA A 346 1.81 -23.00 3.19
C ALA A 346 2.85 -24.10 2.91
N HIS A 347 2.42 -25.20 2.27
CA HIS A 347 3.39 -26.14 1.69
C HIS A 347 4.24 -25.44 0.63
N GLU A 348 5.49 -25.88 0.48
CA GLU A 348 6.52 -25.20 -0.33
C GLU A 348 6.04 -24.78 -1.74
N HIS A 349 5.24 -25.63 -2.41
CA HIS A 349 4.69 -25.36 -3.74
C HIS A 349 3.43 -24.48 -3.73
N MET A 350 2.89 -24.11 -2.56
CA MET A 350 1.64 -23.35 -2.41
C MET A 350 1.81 -21.94 -1.85
N ARG A 351 3.02 -21.55 -1.46
CA ARG A 351 3.31 -20.25 -0.83
C ARG A 351 2.80 -19.08 -1.68
N ALA A 352 3.09 -19.10 -2.97
CA ALA A 352 2.64 -18.03 -3.90
C ALA A 352 1.11 -17.90 -3.96
N ILE A 353 0.38 -19.02 -3.86
CA ILE A 353 -1.09 -19.03 -3.90
C ILE A 353 -1.65 -18.45 -2.61
N TYR A 354 -1.11 -18.84 -1.45
CA TYR A 354 -1.53 -18.32 -0.15
C TYR A 354 -1.29 -16.81 -0.07
N GLN A 355 -0.13 -16.33 -0.53
CA GLN A 355 0.17 -14.90 -0.62
C GLN A 355 -0.75 -14.16 -1.60
N SER A 356 -1.04 -14.76 -2.77
CA SER A 356 -1.97 -14.16 -3.73
C SER A 356 -3.38 -14.03 -3.16
N LEU A 357 -3.88 -15.04 -2.45
CA LEU A 357 -5.19 -14.97 -1.79
C LEU A 357 -5.22 -13.94 -0.67
N PHE A 358 -4.15 -13.84 0.12
CA PHE A 358 -4.00 -12.78 1.12
C PHE A 358 -4.19 -11.40 0.47
N HIS A 359 -3.51 -11.11 -0.62
CA HIS A 359 -3.66 -9.83 -1.34
C HIS A 359 -5.05 -9.65 -1.95
N VAL A 360 -5.66 -10.70 -2.48
CA VAL A 360 -7.05 -10.64 -2.99
C VAL A 360 -8.01 -10.22 -1.87
N PHE A 361 -7.89 -10.81 -0.68
CA PHE A 361 -8.73 -10.44 0.47
C PHE A 361 -8.46 -9.01 0.94
N MET A 362 -7.20 -8.55 0.91
CA MET A 362 -6.85 -7.15 1.16
C MET A 362 -7.51 -6.19 0.16
N TYR A 363 -7.49 -6.51 -1.13
CA TYR A 363 -8.16 -5.68 -2.15
C TYR A 363 -9.68 -5.69 -2.02
N MET A 364 -10.28 -6.84 -1.72
CA MET A 364 -11.72 -6.93 -1.42
C MET A 364 -12.09 -6.09 -0.20
N ALA A 365 -11.29 -6.14 0.86
CA ALA A 365 -11.49 -5.33 2.05
C ALA A 365 -11.34 -3.83 1.76
N ALA A 366 -10.33 -3.43 0.97
CA ALA A 366 -10.17 -2.03 0.54
C ALA A 366 -11.37 -1.53 -0.28
N ALA A 367 -11.92 -2.39 -1.15
CA ALA A 367 -13.12 -2.06 -1.93
C ALA A 367 -14.33 -1.83 -1.01
N VAL A 368 -14.65 -2.79 -0.16
CA VAL A 368 -15.78 -2.68 0.79
C VAL A 368 -15.54 -1.52 1.76
N GLY A 369 -14.33 -1.39 2.31
CA GLY A 369 -13.93 -0.35 3.26
C GLY A 369 -14.10 1.06 2.70
N SER A 370 -13.81 1.28 1.41
CA SER A 370 -13.95 2.60 0.79
C SER A 370 -15.41 3.05 0.64
N LEU A 371 -16.32 2.13 0.32
CA LEU A 371 -17.77 2.44 0.29
C LEU A 371 -18.30 2.67 1.71
N PHE A 372 -17.91 1.82 2.65
CA PHE A 372 -18.27 1.96 4.06
C PHE A 372 -17.78 3.30 4.63
N ALA A 373 -16.50 3.64 4.41
CA ALA A 373 -15.93 4.91 4.82
C ALA A 373 -16.71 6.11 4.26
N SER A 374 -17.07 6.07 3.01
CA SER A 374 -17.85 7.15 2.37
C SER A 374 -19.25 7.32 2.99
N PHE A 375 -19.89 6.22 3.36
CA PHE A 375 -21.16 6.26 4.08
C PHE A 375 -21.00 6.89 5.47
N VAL A 376 -19.99 6.46 6.22
CA VAL A 376 -19.68 6.99 7.56
C VAL A 376 -19.32 8.47 7.49
N LEU A 377 -18.43 8.86 6.56
CA LEU A 377 -18.05 10.26 6.35
C LEU A 377 -19.26 11.16 6.08
N LYS A 378 -20.18 10.71 5.22
CA LYS A 378 -21.38 11.47 4.90
C LYS A 378 -22.35 11.62 6.08
N LYS A 379 -22.48 10.61 6.92
CA LYS A 379 -23.49 10.57 7.99
C LYS A 379 -22.96 11.04 9.34
N LEU A 380 -21.74 10.71 9.67
CA LEU A 380 -21.18 10.84 11.00
C LEU A 380 -19.90 11.71 11.03
N GLY A 381 -19.22 11.87 9.89
CA GLY A 381 -17.97 12.64 9.79
C GLY A 381 -16.71 11.83 10.03
N SER A 382 -15.54 12.50 9.87
CA SER A 382 -14.25 11.84 9.81
C SER A 382 -13.75 11.29 11.17
N SER A 383 -14.12 11.91 12.29
CA SER A 383 -13.77 11.37 13.63
C SER A 383 -14.46 10.05 13.92
N TRP A 384 -15.73 9.93 13.55
CA TRP A 384 -16.45 8.66 13.69
C TRP A 384 -15.86 7.56 12.80
N LEU A 385 -15.40 7.92 11.59
CA LEU A 385 -14.72 6.97 10.73
C LEU A 385 -13.49 6.39 11.43
N MET A 386 -12.60 7.22 11.97
CA MET A 386 -11.39 6.77 12.67
C MET A 386 -11.75 5.92 13.90
N GLY A 387 -12.79 6.31 14.66
CA GLY A 387 -13.26 5.55 15.82
C GLY A 387 -13.82 4.17 15.46
N ILE A 388 -14.63 4.08 14.40
CA ILE A 388 -15.22 2.83 13.93
C ILE A 388 -14.15 1.93 13.32
N ASP A 389 -13.23 2.47 12.52
CA ASP A 389 -12.09 1.71 11.99
C ASP A 389 -11.22 1.15 13.13
N GLY A 390 -10.98 1.94 14.20
CA GLY A 390 -10.31 1.48 15.40
C GLY A 390 -11.06 0.34 16.11
N ALA A 391 -12.39 0.42 16.20
CA ALA A 391 -13.22 -0.65 16.76
C ALA A 391 -13.18 -1.94 15.92
N ILE A 392 -13.23 -1.82 14.58
CA ILE A 392 -13.10 -2.95 13.65
C ILE A 392 -11.72 -3.64 13.85
N LEU A 393 -10.64 -2.85 13.93
CA LEU A 393 -9.30 -3.36 14.19
C LEU A 393 -9.22 -4.08 15.53
N LEU A 394 -9.78 -3.51 16.61
CA LEU A 394 -9.80 -4.13 17.92
C LEU A 394 -10.57 -5.47 17.92
N LEU A 395 -11.75 -5.49 17.29
CA LEU A 395 -12.52 -6.72 17.14
C LEU A 395 -11.79 -7.78 16.31
N SER A 396 -11.06 -7.36 15.27
CA SER A 396 -10.25 -8.28 14.47
C SER A 396 -9.09 -8.87 15.29
N ALA A 397 -8.45 -8.08 16.17
CA ALA A 397 -7.41 -8.56 17.07
C ALA A 397 -7.97 -9.57 18.10
N ILE A 398 -9.15 -9.31 18.64
CA ILE A 398 -9.85 -10.24 19.55
C ILE A 398 -10.18 -11.55 18.80
N TYR A 399 -10.74 -11.47 17.60
CA TYR A 399 -11.02 -12.63 16.77
C TYR A 399 -9.75 -13.44 16.49
N PHE A 400 -8.65 -12.77 16.12
CA PHE A 400 -7.38 -13.43 15.83
C PHE A 400 -6.81 -14.12 17.07
N THR A 401 -6.88 -13.49 18.24
CA THR A 401 -6.45 -14.10 19.51
C THR A 401 -7.30 -15.33 19.89
N ALA A 402 -8.61 -15.27 19.72
CA ALA A 402 -9.51 -16.40 19.95
C ALA A 402 -9.23 -17.57 19.00
N LEU A 403 -8.97 -17.26 17.73
CA LEU A 403 -8.68 -18.23 16.68
C LEU A 403 -7.40 -19.04 16.96
N VAL A 404 -6.37 -18.37 17.45
CA VAL A 404 -5.04 -18.94 17.67
C VAL A 404 -4.89 -19.52 19.08
N GLY A 405 -5.76 -19.10 20.01
CA GLY A 405 -5.73 -19.52 21.41
C GLY A 405 -6.06 -20.99 21.67
N GLY A 406 -6.61 -21.67 20.66
CA GLY A 406 -7.23 -22.97 20.84
C GLY A 406 -6.46 -24.20 20.41
N HIS A 407 -5.27 -24.22 19.94
CA HIS A 407 -4.49 -25.41 19.48
C HIS A 407 -3.87 -25.20 18.08
N GLY A 408 -2.60 -25.44 17.93
CA GLY A 408 -2.02 -25.70 16.64
C GLY A 408 -0.66 -25.05 16.33
N PRO A 409 -0.21 -25.01 15.10
CA PRO A 409 1.16 -24.77 14.63
C PRO A 409 1.75 -23.38 14.96
N PHE A 410 1.05 -22.55 15.73
CA PHE A 410 1.45 -21.21 16.14
C PHE A 410 2.30 -21.16 17.44
N GLN A 411 2.66 -22.32 18.00
CA GLN A 411 3.56 -22.35 19.15
C GLN A 411 4.98 -22.02 18.72
N SER A 412 5.68 -21.23 19.57
CA SER A 412 7.06 -20.83 19.34
C SER A 412 7.98 -22.04 19.10
N PRO A 413 9.08 -21.90 18.35
CA PRO A 413 10.08 -22.97 18.15
C PRO A 413 10.70 -23.50 19.44
N ALA A 414 10.54 -22.80 20.57
CA ALA A 414 11.05 -23.18 21.89
C ALA A 414 10.27 -24.31 22.57
N SER A 415 9.19 -24.81 21.98
CA SER A 415 8.36 -25.90 22.52
C SER A 415 8.35 -27.17 21.67
N ARG A 416 9.30 -27.30 20.72
CA ARG A 416 9.59 -28.56 20.02
C ARG A 416 10.98 -29.05 20.25
#